data_ed6c008162a08b35f347d2f37fd9a666
#
_entry.id   ed6c008162a08b35f347d2f37fd9a666
#
_cell.length_a   1.000
_cell.length_b   1.000
_cell.length_c   1.000
_cell.angle_alpha   90.00
_cell.angle_beta   90.00
_cell.angle_gamma   90.00
#
_symmetry.space_group_name_H-M   'P 1'
#
loop_
_entity.id
_entity.type
_entity.pdbx_description
1 polymer ?
#
loop_
_entity_poly.entity_id
_entity_poly.type
_entity_poly.pdbx_seq_one_letter_code
_entity_poly.pdbx_strand_id
1 'polypeptide(L)'
;MLTPPVTTEESLKIPSDRPLIVWAVSDGRAGIHNQVLGLAEAIAALTPTQIVVRHIRYRRLFDRWPTALRLWPDVMLKRDSDLIGPPYPDIWIAAGRATLAHSLRMRRRSQGKTLVVQLQDPRMPSSRFDMVIAPKHDEVKGDNVLPLLGSTHRVTPERLSREAAPWAESLSKFSGPFIAALIGGRSKSHDISPARAETLVQQIRAAVKGKKATLLLSVSRRTPEAARAILTEGLRDLDGIIYEGKGENPYFAFLNAADHILVTEDSVNMATEAAATGKPVHVLPMDARGTGAKFGRFHQGLQEYGAARPWSGELRTWKYTPLNETHRAAEAVLALYNQTHPDEKR
;
A
#
# COMPACT_ATOMS: atom_id res chain seq x y z
N MET A 1 23.67 -13.61 -2.75
CA MET A 1 22.65 -13.93 -1.75
C MET A 1 23.02 -13.20 -0.47
N LEU A 2 22.37 -12.06 -0.19
CA LEU A 2 22.54 -11.37 1.09
C LEU A 2 21.61 -12.07 2.08
N THR A 3 22.16 -12.84 3.02
CA THR A 3 21.48 -13.21 4.25
C THR A 3 21.09 -11.91 4.97
N PRO A 4 19.84 -11.73 5.42
CA PRO A 4 19.50 -10.56 6.22
C PRO A 4 20.37 -10.57 7.48
N PRO A 5 20.96 -9.44 7.89
CA PRO A 5 21.65 -9.36 9.15
C PRO A 5 20.65 -9.72 10.26
N VAL A 6 21.07 -10.59 11.16
CA VAL A 6 20.37 -10.85 12.42
C VAL A 6 20.40 -9.54 13.20
N THR A 7 19.29 -8.83 13.18
CA THR A 7 19.11 -7.59 13.95
C THR A 7 19.00 -7.94 15.42
N THR A 8 20.07 -7.78 16.17
CA THR A 8 19.97 -7.68 17.62
C THR A 8 19.32 -6.33 17.98
N GLU A 9 18.48 -6.28 18.98
CA GLU A 9 17.79 -5.07 19.46
C GLU A 9 18.74 -3.87 19.73
N GLU A 10 20.04 -4.11 19.89
CA GLU A 10 21.06 -3.08 20.06
C GLU A 10 21.30 -2.20 18.82
N SER A 11 20.98 -2.68 17.62
CA SER A 11 21.24 -1.95 16.37
C SER A 11 20.21 -0.85 16.08
N LEU A 12 19.10 -0.81 16.82
CA LEU A 12 17.97 0.11 16.57
C LEU A 12 17.99 1.36 17.48
N LYS A 13 18.95 1.46 18.42
CA LYS A 13 19.03 2.62 19.30
C LYS A 13 19.64 3.81 18.55
N ILE A 14 18.81 4.79 18.21
CA ILE A 14 19.23 6.13 17.78
C ILE A 14 19.31 7.01 19.04
N PRO A 15 20.48 7.34 19.54
CA PRO A 15 20.63 8.32 20.61
C PRO A 15 20.81 9.71 19.99
N SER A 16 19.75 10.33 19.53
CA SER A 16 19.75 11.76 19.25
C SER A 16 18.69 12.44 20.10
N ASP A 17 19.03 13.57 20.72
CA ASP A 17 18.11 14.38 21.54
C ASP A 17 16.97 15.02 20.72
N ARG A 18 16.96 14.84 19.39
CA ARG A 18 15.93 15.35 18.50
C ARG A 18 15.23 14.22 17.71
N PRO A 19 13.92 14.37 17.38
CA PRO A 19 13.24 13.43 16.52
C PRO A 19 13.83 13.44 15.10
N LEU A 20 13.81 12.30 14.41
CA LEU A 20 14.08 12.22 12.97
C LEU A 20 13.04 13.01 12.18
N ILE A 21 13.48 13.77 11.20
CA ILE A 21 12.59 14.43 10.24
C ILE A 21 12.47 13.55 9.01
N VAL A 22 11.28 12.96 8.83
CA VAL A 22 10.98 12.07 7.70
C VAL A 22 9.98 12.76 6.77
N TRP A 23 10.35 12.94 5.51
CA TRP A 23 9.43 13.43 4.50
C TRP A 23 8.80 12.26 3.74
N ALA A 24 7.45 12.18 3.80
CA ALA A 24 6.64 11.24 3.05
C ALA A 24 6.13 11.92 1.77
N VAL A 25 6.75 11.59 0.62
CA VAL A 25 6.59 12.34 -0.63
C VAL A 25 5.86 11.53 -1.69
N SER A 26 4.77 12.07 -2.22
CA SER A 26 3.94 11.41 -3.22
C SER A 26 3.32 12.40 -4.22
N ASP A 27 2.59 11.88 -5.21
CA ASP A 27 1.78 12.71 -6.12
C ASP A 27 0.33 12.91 -5.62
N GLY A 28 0.03 12.47 -4.40
CA GLY A 28 -1.29 12.56 -3.76
C GLY A 28 -2.29 11.49 -4.17
N ARG A 29 -1.95 10.56 -5.07
CA ARG A 29 -2.82 9.39 -5.34
C ARG A 29 -2.86 8.48 -4.12
N ALA A 30 -4.07 8.15 -3.65
CA ALA A 30 -4.30 7.46 -2.38
C ALA A 30 -3.42 6.21 -2.17
N GLY A 31 -3.34 5.31 -3.18
CA GLY A 31 -2.54 4.09 -3.07
C GLY A 31 -1.03 4.34 -2.96
N ILE A 32 -0.50 5.41 -3.59
CA ILE A 32 0.91 5.81 -3.51
C ILE A 32 1.16 6.54 -2.19
N HIS A 33 0.27 7.44 -1.83
CA HIS A 33 0.33 8.20 -0.58
C HIS A 33 0.35 7.25 0.64
N ASN A 34 -0.54 6.25 0.67
CA ASN A 34 -0.58 5.27 1.75
C ASN A 34 0.71 4.43 1.87
N GLN A 35 1.40 4.18 0.76
CA GLN A 35 2.68 3.46 0.82
C GLN A 35 3.77 4.28 1.49
N VAL A 36 3.98 5.55 1.07
CA VAL A 36 5.02 6.40 1.66
C VAL A 36 4.71 6.73 3.11
N LEU A 37 3.44 7.00 3.40
CA LEU A 37 3.02 7.32 4.76
C LEU A 37 3.07 6.11 5.68
N GLY A 38 2.71 4.91 5.17
CA GLY A 38 2.81 3.67 5.92
C GLY A 38 4.23 3.37 6.37
N LEU A 39 5.22 3.53 5.49
CA LEU A 39 6.62 3.36 5.86
C LEU A 39 7.08 4.44 6.86
N ALA A 40 6.69 5.70 6.67
CA ALA A 40 7.03 6.78 7.60
C ALA A 40 6.40 6.56 8.99
N GLU A 41 5.14 6.11 9.06
CA GLU A 41 4.45 5.76 10.31
C GLU A 41 5.11 4.55 11.00
N ALA A 42 5.57 3.56 10.23
CA ALA A 42 6.28 2.41 10.78
C ALA A 42 7.65 2.80 11.37
N ILE A 43 8.38 3.74 10.73
CA ILE A 43 9.60 4.32 11.29
C ILE A 43 9.28 5.07 12.59
N ALA A 44 8.22 5.87 12.62
CA ALA A 44 7.79 6.61 13.80
C ALA A 44 7.36 5.70 14.97
N ALA A 45 6.94 4.48 14.70
CA ALA A 45 6.67 3.48 15.73
C ALA A 45 7.93 2.87 16.35
N LEU A 46 9.07 2.96 15.66
CA LEU A 46 10.36 2.41 16.12
C LEU A 46 11.25 3.46 16.77
N THR A 47 11.14 4.73 16.40
CA THR A 47 11.99 5.81 16.92
C THR A 47 11.26 7.15 16.88
N PRO A 48 11.59 8.10 17.79
CA PRO A 48 10.99 9.44 17.77
C PRO A 48 11.15 10.10 16.39
N THR A 49 10.03 10.43 15.74
CA THR A 49 10.02 10.88 14.35
C THR A 49 8.98 11.96 14.13
N GLN A 50 9.35 13.03 13.43
CA GLN A 50 8.45 14.02 12.89
C GLN A 50 8.21 13.73 11.41
N ILE A 51 6.97 13.35 11.05
CA ILE A 51 6.58 13.07 9.67
C ILE A 51 6.08 14.35 9.02
N VAL A 52 6.65 14.69 7.85
CA VAL A 52 6.22 15.81 7.01
C VAL A 52 5.72 15.26 5.68
N VAL A 53 4.45 15.44 5.40
CA VAL A 53 3.84 15.01 4.13
C VAL A 53 4.11 16.06 3.06
N ARG A 54 4.52 15.62 1.87
CA ARG A 54 4.75 16.48 0.68
C ARG A 54 4.09 15.88 -0.55
N HIS A 55 3.35 16.73 -1.27
CA HIS A 55 2.71 16.36 -2.53
C HIS A 55 3.36 17.05 -3.71
N ILE A 56 3.90 16.27 -4.65
CA ILE A 56 4.54 16.77 -5.87
C ILE A 56 3.56 16.63 -7.03
N ARG A 57 3.15 17.78 -7.59
CA ARG A 57 2.24 17.86 -8.73
C ARG A 57 2.86 18.69 -9.84
N TYR A 58 3.02 18.10 -11.01
CA TYR A 58 3.49 18.82 -12.19
C TYR A 58 2.36 19.51 -12.95
N ARG A 59 2.67 20.62 -13.63
CA ARG A 59 1.76 21.20 -14.62
C ARG A 59 1.47 20.17 -15.70
N ARG A 60 0.24 20.19 -16.24
CA ARG A 60 -0.27 19.16 -17.16
C ARG A 60 0.66 18.86 -18.35
N LEU A 61 1.35 19.88 -18.84
CA LEU A 61 2.33 19.76 -19.93
C LEU A 61 3.53 18.91 -19.55
N PHE A 62 4.03 19.01 -18.30
CA PHE A 62 5.25 18.34 -17.83
C PHE A 62 4.98 16.99 -17.15
N ASP A 63 3.73 16.70 -16.79
CA ASP A 63 3.37 15.48 -16.09
C ASP A 63 3.72 14.22 -16.89
N ARG A 64 3.63 14.27 -18.22
CA ARG A 64 3.96 13.16 -19.12
C ARG A 64 5.43 13.08 -19.54
N TRP A 65 6.24 14.08 -19.20
CA TRP A 65 7.64 14.10 -19.59
C TRP A 65 8.43 12.97 -18.93
N PRO A 66 9.40 12.36 -19.64
CA PRO A 66 10.35 11.44 -19.03
C PRO A 66 11.11 12.11 -17.90
N THR A 67 11.46 11.34 -16.85
CA THR A 67 12.18 11.88 -15.68
C THR A 67 13.50 12.56 -16.09
N ALA A 68 14.20 11.99 -17.08
CA ALA A 68 15.48 12.54 -17.58
C ALA A 68 15.36 13.95 -18.18
N LEU A 69 14.20 14.30 -18.73
CA LEU A 69 13.95 15.63 -19.32
C LEU A 69 13.46 16.67 -18.29
N ARG A 70 13.22 16.27 -17.04
CA ARG A 70 12.82 17.19 -15.96
C ARG A 70 14.03 17.87 -15.34
N LEU A 71 14.73 18.68 -16.15
CA LEU A 71 15.99 19.34 -15.76
C LEU A 71 15.77 20.40 -14.66
N TRP A 72 14.63 21.05 -14.63
CA TRP A 72 14.24 22.05 -13.62
C TRP A 72 12.89 21.68 -13.00
N PRO A 73 12.81 20.59 -12.21
CA PRO A 73 11.53 20.09 -11.75
C PRO A 73 10.76 21.08 -10.88
N ASP A 74 11.43 21.97 -10.14
CA ASP A 74 10.78 22.93 -9.26
C ASP A 74 9.93 23.95 -10.03
N VAL A 75 10.45 24.49 -11.17
CA VAL A 75 9.68 25.44 -12.02
C VAL A 75 8.56 24.76 -12.82
N MET A 76 8.59 23.43 -12.91
CA MET A 76 7.56 22.63 -13.60
C MET A 76 6.38 22.30 -12.70
N LEU A 77 6.47 22.59 -11.40
CA LEU A 77 5.42 22.28 -10.43
C LEU A 77 4.18 23.17 -10.65
N LYS A 78 3.02 22.63 -10.27
CA LYS A 78 1.81 23.40 -10.11
C LYS A 78 1.92 24.32 -8.90
N ARG A 79 1.08 25.37 -8.85
CA ARG A 79 1.01 26.28 -7.70
C ARG A 79 0.54 25.61 -6.40
N ASP A 80 -0.25 24.55 -6.51
CA ASP A 80 -0.77 23.73 -5.40
C ASP A 80 0.15 22.55 -5.05
N SER A 81 1.36 22.51 -5.59
CA SER A 81 2.40 21.54 -5.22
C SER A 81 3.22 22.07 -4.07
N ASP A 82 3.64 21.18 -3.18
CA ASP A 82 4.57 21.55 -2.13
C ASP A 82 5.95 21.88 -2.70
N LEU A 83 6.58 22.89 -2.10
CA LEU A 83 7.95 23.27 -2.45
C LEU A 83 8.95 22.32 -1.76
N ILE A 84 10.00 22.01 -2.50
CA ILE A 84 11.10 21.17 -2.04
C ILE A 84 12.35 22.01 -1.86
N GLY A 85 12.56 22.47 -0.63
CA GLY A 85 13.68 23.33 -0.25
C GLY A 85 14.15 23.06 1.18
N PRO A 86 15.26 23.67 1.62
CA PRO A 86 15.77 23.53 2.96
C PRO A 86 14.79 24.09 4.02
N PRO A 87 14.86 23.61 5.28
CA PRO A 87 15.72 22.51 5.73
C PRO A 87 15.29 21.17 5.15
N TYR A 88 16.28 20.37 4.71
CA TYR A 88 16.02 19.03 4.16
C TYR A 88 15.79 18.01 5.27
N PRO A 89 15.05 16.89 5.00
CA PRO A 89 14.80 15.86 6.01
C PRO A 89 16.02 14.98 6.24
N ASP A 90 16.00 14.24 7.35
CA ASP A 90 16.96 13.16 7.59
C ASP A 90 16.69 11.98 6.65
N ILE A 91 15.40 11.63 6.45
CA ILE A 91 14.97 10.57 5.55
C ILE A 91 13.93 11.10 4.57
N TRP A 92 14.18 10.90 3.28
CA TRP A 92 13.28 11.17 2.17
C TRP A 92 12.66 9.85 1.69
N ILE A 93 11.36 9.64 1.92
CA ILE A 93 10.62 8.48 1.42
C ILE A 93 9.73 8.95 0.28
N ALA A 94 9.95 8.44 -0.91
CA ALA A 94 9.20 8.85 -2.08
C ALA A 94 8.66 7.68 -2.90
N ALA A 95 7.50 7.86 -3.51
CA ALA A 95 6.90 6.88 -4.41
C ALA A 95 6.25 7.53 -5.64
N GLY A 96 6.25 6.78 -6.73
CA GLY A 96 5.63 7.17 -7.98
C GLY A 96 6.54 8.02 -8.88
N ARG A 97 6.18 8.05 -10.17
CA ARG A 97 7.00 8.70 -11.21
C ARG A 97 7.18 10.21 -11.01
N ALA A 98 6.22 10.87 -10.38
CA ALA A 98 6.28 12.31 -10.15
C ALA A 98 7.43 12.71 -9.22
N THR A 99 7.76 11.85 -8.24
CA THR A 99 8.77 12.17 -7.22
C THR A 99 10.21 11.97 -7.69
N LEU A 100 10.43 11.11 -8.71
CA LEU A 100 11.78 10.67 -9.13
C LEU A 100 12.75 11.80 -9.42
N ALA A 101 12.33 12.87 -10.13
CA ALA A 101 13.23 13.97 -10.44
C ALA A 101 13.71 14.72 -9.19
N HIS A 102 12.88 14.80 -8.15
CA HIS A 102 13.25 15.37 -6.85
C HIS A 102 14.09 14.41 -6.03
N SER A 103 13.73 13.11 -5.98
CA SER A 103 14.53 12.08 -5.31
C SER A 103 15.97 12.05 -5.82
N LEU A 104 16.18 12.09 -7.15
CA LEU A 104 17.51 12.12 -7.77
C LEU A 104 18.33 13.36 -7.39
N ARG A 105 17.68 14.46 -7.05
CA ARG A 105 18.36 15.71 -6.66
C ARG A 105 18.55 15.84 -5.16
N MET A 106 17.72 15.19 -4.37
CA MET A 106 17.72 15.32 -2.92
C MET A 106 19.09 14.99 -2.33
N ARG A 107 19.68 13.86 -2.72
CA ARG A 107 20.98 13.42 -2.27
C ARG A 107 22.07 14.50 -2.49
N ARG A 108 22.08 15.15 -3.67
CA ARG A 108 23.03 16.22 -3.98
C ARG A 108 22.69 17.51 -3.24
N ARG A 109 21.42 17.91 -3.17
CA ARG A 109 20.97 19.14 -2.51
C ARG A 109 21.23 19.13 -1.01
N SER A 110 21.05 17.98 -0.38
CA SER A 110 21.33 17.78 1.04
C SER A 110 22.81 17.52 1.34
N GLN A 111 23.68 17.50 0.30
CA GLN A 111 25.10 17.17 0.43
C GLN A 111 25.33 15.77 1.09
N GLY A 112 24.45 14.81 0.79
CA GLY A 112 24.48 13.46 1.31
C GLY A 112 23.92 13.31 2.74
N LYS A 113 23.38 14.37 3.34
CA LYS A 113 22.81 14.33 4.70
C LYS A 113 21.41 13.71 4.77
N THR A 114 20.71 13.59 3.64
CA THR A 114 19.40 12.96 3.56
C THR A 114 19.52 11.56 3.00
N LEU A 115 19.03 10.55 3.72
CA LEU A 115 18.87 9.20 3.20
C LEU A 115 17.70 9.17 2.21
N VAL A 116 17.95 8.81 0.95
CA VAL A 116 16.92 8.80 -0.11
C VAL A 116 16.40 7.40 -0.35
N VAL A 117 15.18 7.15 0.11
CA VAL A 117 14.45 5.89 -0.05
C VAL A 117 13.39 6.04 -1.14
N GLN A 118 13.48 5.23 -2.18
CA GLN A 118 12.51 5.20 -3.27
C GLN A 118 11.66 3.94 -3.20
N LEU A 119 10.34 4.11 -3.11
CA LEU A 119 9.39 3.00 -3.17
C LEU A 119 8.98 2.71 -4.61
N GLN A 120 8.66 1.44 -4.89
CA GLN A 120 8.30 0.88 -6.20
C GLN A 120 9.48 0.87 -7.18
N ASP A 121 9.29 0.19 -8.32
CA ASP A 121 10.27 0.19 -9.42
C ASP A 121 10.47 1.60 -10.00
N PRO A 122 11.65 2.22 -9.83
CA PRO A 122 11.94 3.55 -10.37
C PRO A 122 12.13 3.54 -11.89
N ARG A 123 12.21 2.37 -12.52
CA ARG A 123 12.52 2.16 -13.95
C ARG A 123 13.83 2.84 -14.39
N MET A 124 14.80 2.82 -13.51
CA MET A 124 16.16 3.30 -13.70
C MET A 124 17.08 2.56 -12.72
N PRO A 125 18.42 2.65 -12.88
CA PRO A 125 19.35 1.98 -11.99
C PRO A 125 19.09 2.35 -10.51
N SER A 126 18.98 1.32 -9.66
CA SER A 126 18.73 1.47 -8.22
C SER A 126 19.85 2.25 -7.51
N SER A 127 21.08 2.17 -8.02
CA SER A 127 22.28 2.86 -7.52
C SER A 127 22.16 4.39 -7.46
N ARG A 128 21.12 4.96 -8.09
CA ARG A 128 20.81 6.40 -8.00
C ARG A 128 20.14 6.83 -6.70
N PHE A 129 19.72 5.87 -5.89
CA PHE A 129 19.07 6.05 -4.59
C PHE A 129 19.92 5.40 -3.51
N ASP A 130 19.70 5.75 -2.27
CA ASP A 130 20.39 5.07 -1.16
C ASP A 130 19.73 3.71 -0.90
N MET A 131 18.40 3.62 -1.00
CA MET A 131 17.64 2.37 -0.97
C MET A 131 16.46 2.41 -1.93
N VAL A 132 16.19 1.29 -2.59
CA VAL A 132 14.95 1.06 -3.35
C VAL A 132 14.17 -0.05 -2.65
N ILE A 133 12.94 0.22 -2.27
CA ILE A 133 12.01 -0.76 -1.69
C ILE A 133 10.95 -1.07 -2.74
N ALA A 134 10.97 -2.26 -3.29
CA ALA A 134 10.11 -2.62 -4.40
C ALA A 134 9.43 -3.98 -4.19
N PRO A 135 8.21 -4.17 -4.72
CA PRO A 135 7.58 -5.49 -4.71
C PRO A 135 8.47 -6.53 -5.40
N LYS A 136 8.62 -7.70 -4.79
CA LYS A 136 9.42 -8.81 -5.33
C LYS A 136 9.02 -9.17 -6.76
N HIS A 137 7.74 -9.08 -7.09
CA HIS A 137 7.21 -9.36 -8.42
C HIS A 137 7.59 -8.31 -9.50
N ASP A 138 8.18 -7.17 -9.11
CA ASP A 138 8.73 -6.16 -10.02
C ASP A 138 10.12 -6.53 -10.51
N GLU A 139 10.80 -7.49 -9.87
CA GLU A 139 12.10 -8.02 -10.23
C GLU A 139 13.19 -6.93 -10.38
N VAL A 140 13.07 -5.85 -9.57
CA VAL A 140 14.07 -4.79 -9.52
C VAL A 140 15.38 -5.36 -8.99
N LYS A 141 16.50 -5.04 -9.66
CA LYS A 141 17.83 -5.54 -9.32
C LYS A 141 18.71 -4.44 -8.75
N GLY A 142 19.63 -4.82 -7.88
CA GLY A 142 20.65 -3.96 -7.27
C GLY A 142 20.93 -4.37 -5.82
N ASP A 143 22.14 -4.07 -5.35
CA ASP A 143 22.57 -4.42 -3.98
C ASP A 143 21.85 -3.61 -2.90
N ASN A 144 21.31 -2.45 -3.29
CA ASN A 144 20.53 -1.56 -2.44
C ASN A 144 19.01 -1.72 -2.61
N VAL A 145 18.56 -2.85 -3.15
CA VAL A 145 17.12 -3.15 -3.34
C VAL A 145 16.63 -4.07 -2.24
N LEU A 146 15.61 -3.62 -1.51
CA LEU A 146 14.85 -4.43 -0.55
C LEU A 146 13.57 -4.94 -1.22
N PRO A 147 13.49 -6.23 -1.58
CA PRO A 147 12.27 -6.79 -2.15
C PRO A 147 11.24 -7.11 -1.07
N LEU A 148 9.98 -6.70 -1.28
CA LEU A 148 8.84 -7.00 -0.40
C LEU A 148 7.85 -7.95 -1.06
N LEU A 149 7.18 -8.77 -0.25
CA LEU A 149 6.00 -9.49 -0.69
C LEU A 149 4.80 -8.51 -0.64
N GLY A 150 4.57 -7.81 -1.75
CA GLY A 150 3.54 -6.77 -1.84
C GLY A 150 4.10 -5.35 -1.72
N SER A 151 3.45 -4.51 -0.97
CA SER A 151 3.78 -3.09 -0.82
C SER A 151 3.75 -2.65 0.64
N THR A 152 4.41 -1.55 0.97
CA THR A 152 4.21 -0.88 2.25
C THR A 152 2.78 -0.36 2.38
N HIS A 153 2.24 -0.35 3.59
CA HIS A 153 0.85 0.01 3.89
C HIS A 153 0.72 0.58 5.30
N ARG A 154 -0.49 1.04 5.65
CA ARG A 154 -0.80 1.66 6.94
C ARG A 154 -1.61 0.75 7.87
N VAL A 155 -1.75 -0.52 7.56
CA VAL A 155 -2.48 -1.49 8.39
C VAL A 155 -1.62 -1.89 9.58
N THR A 156 -2.10 -1.57 10.79
CA THR A 156 -1.61 -2.07 12.08
C THR A 156 -2.80 -2.38 12.97
N PRO A 157 -2.67 -3.25 13.99
CA PRO A 157 -3.75 -3.54 14.93
C PRO A 157 -4.33 -2.28 15.59
N GLU A 158 -3.47 -1.37 16.03
CA GLU A 158 -3.84 -0.11 16.70
C GLU A 158 -4.62 0.80 15.74
N ARG A 159 -4.17 0.90 14.49
CA ARG A 159 -4.87 1.68 13.48
C ARG A 159 -6.21 1.08 13.13
N LEU A 160 -6.28 -0.22 12.91
CA LEU A 160 -7.54 -0.91 12.62
C LEU A 160 -8.57 -0.67 13.72
N SER A 161 -8.16 -0.82 14.98
CA SER A 161 -9.02 -0.58 16.14
C SER A 161 -9.48 0.89 16.21
N ARG A 162 -8.58 1.85 16.06
CA ARG A 162 -8.91 3.28 16.10
C ARG A 162 -9.87 3.70 14.99
N GLU A 163 -9.61 3.28 13.76
CA GLU A 163 -10.44 3.61 12.58
C GLU A 163 -11.78 2.86 12.56
N ALA A 164 -11.90 1.76 13.32
CA ALA A 164 -13.15 1.03 13.49
C ALA A 164 -14.07 1.64 14.53
N ALA A 165 -13.53 2.38 15.50
CA ALA A 165 -14.32 2.96 16.60
C ALA A 165 -15.53 3.80 16.15
N PRO A 166 -15.43 4.71 15.14
CA PRO A 166 -16.59 5.48 14.66
C PRO A 166 -17.69 4.59 14.01
N TRP A 167 -17.34 3.38 13.59
CA TRP A 167 -18.25 2.44 12.93
C TRP A 167 -18.88 1.41 13.87
N ALA A 168 -18.51 1.39 15.15
CA ALA A 168 -18.95 0.40 16.12
C ALA A 168 -20.47 0.30 16.23
N GLU A 169 -21.18 1.45 16.33
CA GLU A 169 -22.64 1.49 16.37
C GLU A 169 -23.29 0.95 15.09
N SER A 170 -22.73 1.31 13.93
CA SER A 170 -23.25 0.83 12.64
C SER A 170 -23.05 -0.67 12.47
N LEU A 171 -21.89 -1.19 12.88
CA LEU A 171 -21.56 -2.61 12.80
C LEU A 171 -22.34 -3.45 13.82
N SER A 172 -22.67 -2.92 15.00
CA SER A 172 -23.43 -3.62 16.05
C SER A 172 -24.88 -3.96 15.66
N LYS A 173 -25.40 -3.35 14.59
CA LYS A 173 -26.73 -3.66 14.05
C LYS A 173 -26.78 -5.01 13.31
N PHE A 174 -25.63 -5.59 13.03
CA PHE A 174 -25.50 -6.84 12.30
C PHE A 174 -24.94 -7.94 13.18
N SER A 175 -25.18 -9.18 12.80
CA SER A 175 -24.72 -10.38 13.51
C SER A 175 -24.13 -11.41 12.56
N GLY A 176 -23.44 -12.42 13.13
CA GLY A 176 -22.80 -13.49 12.38
C GLY A 176 -21.38 -13.10 11.92
N PRO A 177 -20.72 -13.93 11.16
CA PRO A 177 -19.41 -13.62 10.62
C PRO A 177 -19.49 -12.48 9.60
N PHE A 178 -18.47 -11.61 9.60
CA PHE A 178 -18.35 -10.52 8.65
C PHE A 178 -17.46 -10.90 7.46
N ILE A 179 -17.93 -10.60 6.26
CA ILE A 179 -17.17 -10.78 5.01
C ILE A 179 -16.88 -9.41 4.43
N ALA A 180 -15.61 -8.99 4.43
CA ALA A 180 -15.19 -7.81 3.68
C ALA A 180 -14.95 -8.17 2.21
N ALA A 181 -15.70 -7.55 1.30
CA ALA A 181 -15.50 -7.66 -0.14
C ALA A 181 -14.86 -6.37 -0.68
N LEU A 182 -13.59 -6.46 -1.06
CA LEU A 182 -12.78 -5.34 -1.52
C LEU A 182 -12.66 -5.40 -3.05
N ILE A 183 -13.43 -4.58 -3.73
CA ILE A 183 -13.52 -4.59 -5.20
C ILE A 183 -12.63 -3.50 -5.78
N GLY A 184 -11.64 -3.91 -6.55
CA GLY A 184 -10.77 -3.04 -7.32
C GLY A 184 -11.41 -2.48 -8.58
N GLY A 185 -10.68 -2.38 -9.67
CA GLY A 185 -11.23 -1.85 -10.91
C GLY A 185 -10.22 -1.85 -12.04
N ARG A 186 -10.52 -1.05 -13.05
CA ARG A 186 -9.71 -1.00 -14.27
C ARG A 186 -8.27 -0.60 -13.98
N SER A 187 -7.36 -1.40 -14.50
CA SER A 187 -5.92 -1.17 -14.49
C SER A 187 -5.33 -1.44 -15.88
N LYS A 188 -4.00 -1.43 -15.99
CA LYS A 188 -3.33 -1.85 -17.23
C LYS A 188 -3.47 -3.35 -17.49
N SER A 189 -3.64 -4.15 -16.44
CA SER A 189 -3.59 -5.61 -16.48
C SER A 189 -4.95 -6.28 -16.25
N HIS A 190 -5.92 -5.56 -15.69
CA HIS A 190 -7.24 -6.10 -15.33
C HIS A 190 -8.37 -5.13 -15.65
N ASP A 191 -9.56 -5.68 -15.85
CA ASP A 191 -10.81 -4.94 -15.99
C ASP A 191 -11.95 -5.70 -15.28
N ILE A 192 -13.10 -5.05 -15.16
CA ILE A 192 -14.35 -5.66 -14.72
C ILE A 192 -15.40 -5.36 -15.79
N SER A 193 -15.67 -6.34 -16.65
CA SER A 193 -16.80 -6.26 -17.58
C SER A 193 -18.14 -6.43 -16.83
N PRO A 194 -19.27 -6.03 -17.43
CA PRO A 194 -20.59 -6.32 -16.84
C PRO A 194 -20.78 -7.81 -16.50
N ALA A 195 -20.42 -8.72 -17.38
CA ALA A 195 -20.50 -10.17 -17.13
C ALA A 195 -19.62 -10.63 -15.97
N ARG A 196 -18.42 -10.04 -15.84
CA ARG A 196 -17.56 -10.30 -14.68
C ARG A 196 -18.19 -9.77 -13.40
N ALA A 197 -18.78 -8.58 -13.43
CA ALA A 197 -19.49 -8.02 -12.27
C ALA A 197 -20.65 -8.91 -11.83
N GLU A 198 -21.44 -9.44 -12.74
CA GLU A 198 -22.51 -10.42 -12.45
C GLU A 198 -21.95 -11.69 -11.80
N THR A 199 -20.83 -12.21 -12.32
CA THR A 199 -20.15 -13.37 -11.73
C THR A 199 -19.68 -13.07 -10.31
N LEU A 200 -19.10 -11.90 -10.05
CA LEU A 200 -18.67 -11.47 -8.71
C LEU A 200 -19.86 -11.35 -7.76
N VAL A 201 -20.99 -10.79 -8.22
CA VAL A 201 -22.25 -10.76 -7.45
C VAL A 201 -22.65 -12.16 -7.02
N GLN A 202 -22.71 -13.11 -7.96
CA GLN A 202 -23.07 -14.51 -7.64
C GLN A 202 -22.11 -15.13 -6.62
N GLN A 203 -20.82 -14.95 -6.80
CA GLN A 203 -19.79 -15.48 -5.90
C GLN A 203 -19.88 -14.89 -4.49
N ILE A 204 -20.03 -13.56 -4.37
CA ILE A 204 -20.17 -12.88 -3.08
C ILE A 204 -21.49 -13.31 -2.40
N ARG A 205 -22.59 -13.35 -3.13
CA ARG A 205 -23.88 -13.83 -2.58
C ARG A 205 -23.81 -15.26 -2.06
N ALA A 206 -23.16 -16.14 -2.82
CA ALA A 206 -22.98 -17.53 -2.37
C ALA A 206 -22.15 -17.59 -1.09
N ALA A 207 -21.05 -16.81 -0.99
CA ALA A 207 -20.22 -16.73 0.19
C ALA A 207 -21.01 -16.24 1.41
N VAL A 208 -21.76 -15.14 1.27
CA VAL A 208 -22.53 -14.51 2.35
C VAL A 208 -23.66 -15.45 2.82
N LYS A 209 -24.48 -15.97 1.89
CA LYS A 209 -25.59 -16.87 2.21
C LYS A 209 -25.11 -18.19 2.83
N GLY A 210 -24.02 -18.76 2.31
CA GLY A 210 -23.46 -20.03 2.80
C GLY A 210 -22.98 -19.98 4.26
N LYS A 211 -22.63 -18.82 4.78
CA LYS A 211 -22.20 -18.60 6.15
C LYS A 211 -23.20 -17.84 7.01
N LYS A 212 -24.34 -17.40 6.46
CA LYS A 212 -25.26 -16.46 7.12
C LYS A 212 -24.50 -15.23 7.62
N ALA A 213 -23.66 -14.67 6.77
CA ALA A 213 -22.70 -13.64 7.10
C ALA A 213 -23.24 -12.24 6.78
N THR A 214 -22.64 -11.24 7.37
CA THR A 214 -22.86 -9.82 7.05
C THR A 214 -21.83 -9.35 6.03
N LEU A 215 -22.28 -8.66 4.98
CA LEU A 215 -21.43 -8.14 3.90
C LEU A 215 -20.89 -6.74 4.24
N LEU A 216 -19.59 -6.55 4.11
CA LEU A 216 -18.92 -5.25 4.15
C LEU A 216 -18.30 -4.98 2.77
N LEU A 217 -19.04 -4.32 1.87
CA LEU A 217 -18.62 -4.10 0.49
C LEU A 217 -17.92 -2.74 0.34
N SER A 218 -16.70 -2.74 -0.16
CA SER A 218 -15.97 -1.54 -0.58
C SER A 218 -15.67 -1.59 -2.08
N VAL A 219 -16.20 -0.62 -2.85
CA VAL A 219 -16.01 -0.54 -4.29
C VAL A 219 -15.07 0.60 -4.64
N SER A 220 -13.99 0.28 -5.34
CA SER A 220 -12.95 1.25 -5.72
C SER A 220 -13.47 2.32 -6.69
N ARG A 221 -12.91 3.52 -6.62
CA ARG A 221 -13.13 4.58 -7.61
C ARG A 221 -12.69 4.20 -9.02
N ARG A 222 -11.85 3.17 -9.18
CA ARG A 222 -11.40 2.64 -10.47
C ARG A 222 -12.37 1.63 -11.10
N THR A 223 -13.39 1.20 -10.35
CA THR A 223 -14.41 0.28 -10.85
C THR A 223 -15.24 1.00 -11.92
N PRO A 224 -15.37 0.45 -13.14
CA PRO A 224 -16.22 1.00 -14.18
C PRO A 224 -17.65 1.18 -13.68
N GLU A 225 -18.33 2.26 -14.11
CA GLU A 225 -19.64 2.62 -13.55
C GLU A 225 -20.69 1.53 -13.76
N ALA A 226 -20.74 0.91 -14.95
CA ALA A 226 -21.65 -0.20 -15.20
C ALA A 226 -21.40 -1.40 -14.26
N ALA A 227 -20.13 -1.76 -14.01
CA ALA A 227 -19.78 -2.83 -13.09
C ALA A 227 -20.11 -2.45 -11.64
N ARG A 228 -19.90 -1.18 -11.25
CA ARG A 228 -20.28 -0.66 -9.93
C ARG A 228 -21.79 -0.80 -9.73
N ALA A 229 -22.59 -0.34 -10.67
CA ALA A 229 -24.06 -0.43 -10.59
C ALA A 229 -24.53 -1.89 -10.43
N ILE A 230 -23.98 -2.83 -11.20
CA ILE A 230 -24.30 -4.25 -11.08
C ILE A 230 -23.95 -4.81 -9.72
N LEU A 231 -22.74 -4.48 -9.21
CA LEU A 231 -22.27 -4.96 -7.90
C LEU A 231 -23.14 -4.39 -6.77
N THR A 232 -23.40 -3.09 -6.77
CA THR A 232 -24.14 -2.45 -5.67
C THR A 232 -25.61 -2.86 -5.69
N GLU A 233 -26.26 -2.90 -6.85
CA GLU A 233 -27.64 -3.32 -6.96
C GLU A 233 -27.82 -4.81 -6.70
N GLY A 234 -26.92 -5.65 -7.26
CA GLY A 234 -26.98 -7.10 -7.09
C GLY A 234 -26.67 -7.59 -5.67
N LEU A 235 -26.16 -6.73 -4.77
CA LEU A 235 -25.81 -7.09 -3.39
C LEU A 235 -26.60 -6.28 -2.33
N ARG A 236 -27.48 -5.36 -2.76
CA ARG A 236 -28.18 -4.41 -1.88
C ARG A 236 -29.14 -5.07 -0.89
N ASP A 237 -29.70 -6.23 -1.25
CA ASP A 237 -30.64 -6.99 -0.43
C ASP A 237 -29.96 -7.88 0.64
N LEU A 238 -28.62 -7.90 0.67
CA LEU A 238 -27.88 -8.61 1.70
C LEU A 238 -27.70 -7.72 2.93
N ASP A 239 -27.74 -8.34 4.11
CA ASP A 239 -27.39 -7.65 5.35
C ASP A 239 -25.96 -7.15 5.31
N GLY A 240 -25.75 -5.87 5.64
CA GLY A 240 -24.41 -5.31 5.66
C GLY A 240 -24.30 -3.83 5.31
N ILE A 241 -23.08 -3.42 4.99
CA ILE A 241 -22.74 -2.05 4.63
C ILE A 241 -22.08 -2.03 3.25
N ILE A 242 -22.65 -1.23 2.34
CA ILE A 242 -22.08 -1.00 0.99
C ILE A 242 -21.51 0.41 0.93
N TYR A 243 -20.19 0.51 0.71
CA TYR A 243 -19.49 1.77 0.53
C TYR A 243 -19.17 2.01 -0.94
N GLU A 244 -19.79 3.03 -1.51
CA GLU A 244 -19.67 3.42 -2.92
C GLU A 244 -18.71 4.61 -3.16
N GLY A 245 -17.94 4.99 -2.14
CA GLY A 245 -16.97 6.09 -2.25
C GLY A 245 -17.51 7.46 -1.87
N LYS A 246 -18.64 7.54 -1.18
CA LYS A 246 -19.23 8.78 -0.62
C LYS A 246 -19.22 8.75 0.91
N GLY A 247 -18.95 9.90 1.52
CA GLY A 247 -18.86 10.01 2.97
C GLY A 247 -17.55 9.49 3.53
N GLU A 248 -17.54 9.20 4.83
CA GLU A 248 -16.39 8.65 5.53
C GLU A 248 -16.04 7.24 5.00
N ASN A 249 -14.77 6.97 4.83
CA ASN A 249 -14.32 5.72 4.23
C ASN A 249 -14.16 4.62 5.29
N PRO A 250 -15.01 3.59 5.30
CA PRO A 250 -14.99 2.51 6.30
C PRO A 250 -13.92 1.44 6.05
N TYR A 251 -13.01 1.64 5.13
CA TYR A 251 -12.09 0.61 4.65
C TYR A 251 -11.33 -0.12 5.77
N PHE A 252 -10.73 0.64 6.70
CA PHE A 252 -10.02 0.05 7.84
C PHE A 252 -10.99 -0.59 8.85
N ALA A 253 -12.18 -0.03 9.04
CA ALA A 253 -13.21 -0.64 9.87
C ALA A 253 -13.68 -1.99 9.30
N PHE A 254 -13.83 -2.08 7.98
CA PHE A 254 -14.16 -3.33 7.29
C PHE A 254 -13.05 -4.36 7.45
N LEU A 255 -11.80 -3.97 7.27
CA LEU A 255 -10.66 -4.85 7.54
C LEU A 255 -10.61 -5.31 9.00
N ASN A 256 -10.96 -4.41 9.95
CA ASN A 256 -10.98 -4.76 11.37
C ASN A 256 -12.10 -5.76 11.72
N ALA A 257 -13.30 -5.53 11.22
CA ALA A 257 -14.48 -6.33 11.57
C ALA A 257 -14.51 -7.70 10.86
N ALA A 258 -13.92 -7.83 9.68
CA ALA A 258 -14.04 -9.03 8.85
C ALA A 258 -13.48 -10.29 9.53
N ASP A 259 -14.17 -11.42 9.35
CA ASP A 259 -13.67 -12.77 9.62
C ASP A 259 -13.05 -13.40 8.36
N HIS A 260 -13.52 -12.98 7.16
CA HIS A 260 -12.99 -13.37 5.88
C HIS A 260 -12.89 -12.16 4.97
N ILE A 261 -11.87 -12.11 4.12
CA ILE A 261 -11.69 -11.04 3.15
C ILE A 261 -11.70 -11.61 1.74
N LEU A 262 -12.60 -11.08 0.90
CA LEU A 262 -12.62 -11.29 -0.53
C LEU A 262 -11.95 -10.08 -1.19
N VAL A 263 -10.93 -10.27 -2.01
CA VAL A 263 -10.23 -9.18 -2.68
C VAL A 263 -10.06 -9.50 -4.17
N THR A 264 -10.33 -8.54 -5.05
CA THR A 264 -10.07 -8.73 -6.49
C THR A 264 -8.57 -8.71 -6.80
N GLU A 265 -8.15 -9.52 -7.77
CA GLU A 265 -6.74 -9.77 -8.10
C GLU A 265 -5.98 -8.58 -8.68
N ASP A 266 -6.65 -7.48 -9.05
CA ASP A 266 -6.03 -6.30 -9.69
C ASP A 266 -5.23 -5.40 -8.75
N SER A 267 -5.31 -5.60 -7.44
CA SER A 267 -4.78 -4.66 -6.47
C SER A 267 -3.77 -5.29 -5.51
N VAL A 268 -2.48 -5.07 -5.81
CA VAL A 268 -1.39 -5.43 -4.90
C VAL A 268 -1.60 -4.81 -3.50
N ASN A 269 -1.97 -3.52 -3.44
CA ASN A 269 -2.15 -2.83 -2.16
C ASN A 269 -3.25 -3.47 -1.30
N MET A 270 -4.46 -3.63 -1.85
CA MET A 270 -5.58 -4.19 -1.07
C MET A 270 -5.30 -5.63 -0.61
N ALA A 271 -4.68 -6.46 -1.48
CA ALA A 271 -4.34 -7.82 -1.11
C ALA A 271 -3.22 -7.87 -0.04
N THR A 272 -2.23 -6.96 -0.10
CA THR A 272 -1.20 -6.84 0.93
C THR A 272 -1.79 -6.35 2.26
N GLU A 273 -2.66 -5.32 2.21
CA GLU A 273 -3.36 -4.79 3.38
C GLU A 273 -4.27 -5.85 4.03
N ALA A 274 -4.97 -6.64 3.21
CA ALA A 274 -5.75 -7.78 3.69
C ALA A 274 -4.85 -8.84 4.35
N ALA A 275 -3.73 -9.21 3.72
CA ALA A 275 -2.78 -10.19 4.26
C ALA A 275 -2.14 -9.72 5.59
N ALA A 276 -2.00 -8.42 5.80
CA ALA A 276 -1.49 -7.87 7.05
C ALA A 276 -2.46 -7.98 8.23
N THR A 277 -3.73 -8.30 7.99
CA THR A 277 -4.73 -8.50 9.07
C THR A 277 -4.64 -9.86 9.75
N GLY A 278 -3.98 -10.86 9.16
CA GLY A 278 -3.97 -12.24 9.63
C GLY A 278 -5.27 -13.02 9.34
N LYS A 279 -6.20 -12.43 8.62
CA LYS A 279 -7.50 -13.03 8.28
C LYS A 279 -7.44 -13.76 6.94
N PRO A 280 -8.18 -14.87 6.73
CA PRO A 280 -8.21 -15.58 5.46
C PRO A 280 -8.56 -14.68 4.28
N VAL A 281 -7.67 -14.58 3.30
CA VAL A 281 -7.83 -13.76 2.09
C VAL A 281 -8.16 -14.65 0.91
N HIS A 282 -9.32 -14.44 0.30
CA HIS A 282 -9.75 -15.13 -0.93
C HIS A 282 -9.64 -14.18 -2.11
N VAL A 283 -8.89 -14.57 -3.13
CA VAL A 283 -8.64 -13.75 -4.32
C VAL A 283 -9.70 -14.03 -5.39
N LEU A 284 -10.50 -13.03 -5.70
CA LEU A 284 -11.54 -13.08 -6.72
C LEU A 284 -10.95 -12.79 -8.10
N PRO A 285 -11.21 -13.62 -9.12
CA PRO A 285 -10.68 -13.44 -10.45
C PRO A 285 -11.33 -12.25 -11.18
N MET A 286 -10.57 -11.58 -12.03
CA MET A 286 -11.01 -10.48 -12.88
C MET A 286 -10.80 -10.80 -14.38
N ASP A 287 -11.22 -9.89 -15.25
CA ASP A 287 -10.95 -9.99 -16.68
C ASP A 287 -9.51 -9.54 -16.96
N ALA A 288 -8.69 -10.43 -17.49
CA ALA A 288 -7.29 -10.13 -17.81
C ALA A 288 -7.19 -9.16 -19.01
N ARG A 289 -6.30 -8.16 -18.89
CA ARG A 289 -5.84 -7.28 -19.96
C ARG A 289 -4.34 -7.48 -20.13
N GLY A 290 -3.94 -8.25 -21.14
CA GLY A 290 -2.54 -8.62 -21.34
C GLY A 290 -2.14 -9.87 -20.58
N THR A 291 -0.82 -10.06 -20.34
CA THR A 291 -0.29 -11.32 -19.79
C THR A 291 -0.59 -11.54 -18.31
N GLY A 292 -0.86 -10.49 -17.55
CA GLY A 292 -1.09 -10.59 -16.09
C GLY A 292 0.05 -11.20 -15.26
N ALA A 293 1.15 -11.61 -15.88
CA ALA A 293 2.21 -12.41 -15.27
C ALA A 293 2.77 -11.83 -13.96
N LYS A 294 2.91 -10.51 -13.87
CA LYS A 294 3.37 -9.82 -12.68
C LYS A 294 2.42 -10.01 -11.49
N PHE A 295 1.12 -9.88 -11.72
CA PHE A 295 0.10 -10.10 -10.69
C PHE A 295 0.00 -11.58 -10.30
N GLY A 296 0.14 -12.48 -11.28
CA GLY A 296 0.20 -13.92 -11.03
C GLY A 296 1.33 -14.28 -10.05
N ARG A 297 2.56 -13.76 -10.28
CA ARG A 297 3.69 -13.95 -9.34
C ARG A 297 3.43 -13.39 -7.94
N PHE A 298 2.77 -12.23 -7.86
CA PHE A 298 2.41 -11.64 -6.57
C PHE A 298 1.41 -12.52 -5.80
N HIS A 299 0.32 -12.94 -6.43
CA HIS A 299 -0.67 -13.79 -5.79
C HIS A 299 -0.12 -15.17 -5.45
N GLN A 300 0.75 -15.73 -6.31
CA GLN A 300 1.47 -16.96 -6.00
C GLN A 300 2.33 -16.76 -4.73
N GLY A 301 3.06 -15.66 -4.61
CA GLY A 301 3.85 -15.37 -3.41
C GLY A 301 3.00 -15.25 -2.14
N LEU A 302 1.81 -14.63 -2.20
CA LEU A 302 0.86 -14.59 -1.08
C LEU A 302 0.30 -15.98 -0.72
N GLN A 303 0.10 -16.84 -1.73
CA GLN A 303 -0.36 -18.21 -1.54
C GLN A 303 0.75 -19.08 -0.90
N GLU A 304 1.98 -18.95 -1.37
CA GLU A 304 3.15 -19.64 -0.79
C GLU A 304 3.40 -19.19 0.66
N TYR A 305 3.19 -17.91 0.95
CA TYR A 305 3.24 -17.38 2.32
C TYR A 305 2.11 -17.93 3.21
N GLY A 306 1.02 -18.39 2.59
CA GLY A 306 -0.16 -18.92 3.28
C GLY A 306 -1.22 -17.86 3.59
N ALA A 307 -1.04 -16.59 3.19
CA ALA A 307 -1.98 -15.51 3.50
C ALA A 307 -3.22 -15.51 2.62
N ALA A 308 -3.07 -15.84 1.33
CA ALA A 308 -4.16 -15.77 0.37
C ALA A 308 -4.36 -17.08 -0.38
N ARG A 309 -5.58 -17.31 -0.84
CA ARG A 309 -5.94 -18.44 -1.72
C ARG A 309 -6.84 -17.95 -2.85
N PRO A 310 -6.74 -18.52 -4.06
CA PRO A 310 -7.72 -18.28 -5.11
C PRO A 310 -9.13 -18.64 -4.62
N TRP A 311 -10.12 -17.87 -5.04
CA TRP A 311 -11.51 -18.18 -4.73
C TRP A 311 -11.92 -19.54 -5.33
N SER A 312 -12.38 -20.45 -4.50
CA SER A 312 -12.76 -21.82 -4.87
C SER A 312 -14.28 -22.10 -4.80
N GLY A 313 -15.08 -21.05 -4.65
CA GLY A 313 -16.53 -21.17 -4.45
C GLY A 313 -16.95 -21.28 -2.98
N GLU A 314 -16.02 -21.48 -2.06
CA GLU A 314 -16.28 -21.64 -0.63
C GLU A 314 -15.38 -20.77 0.23
N LEU A 315 -15.93 -20.25 1.32
CA LEU A 315 -15.16 -19.62 2.37
C LEU A 315 -14.49 -20.67 3.24
N ARG A 316 -13.17 -20.73 3.18
CA ARG A 316 -12.34 -21.58 4.01
C ARG A 316 -11.63 -20.73 5.07
N THR A 317 -11.53 -21.27 6.27
CA THR A 317 -10.79 -20.65 7.38
C THR A 317 -9.44 -21.33 7.53
N TRP A 318 -8.39 -20.51 7.68
CA TRP A 318 -7.03 -20.97 8.03
C TRP A 318 -6.31 -19.89 8.84
N LYS A 319 -5.20 -20.26 9.44
CA LYS A 319 -4.35 -19.36 10.21
C LYS A 319 -3.01 -19.19 9.49
N TYR A 320 -2.46 -17.99 9.55
CA TYR A 320 -1.11 -17.65 9.09
C TYR A 320 -0.59 -16.48 9.93
N THR A 321 0.71 -16.22 9.89
CA THR A 321 1.29 -15.04 10.53
C THR A 321 0.95 -13.81 9.72
N PRO A 322 0.37 -12.72 10.29
CA PRO A 322 0.12 -11.48 9.56
C PRO A 322 1.34 -11.00 8.78
N LEU A 323 1.13 -10.56 7.55
CA LEU A 323 2.21 -10.08 6.70
C LEU A 323 2.76 -8.75 7.24
N ASN A 324 4.04 -8.71 7.62
CA ASN A 324 4.65 -7.57 8.32
C ASN A 324 5.75 -6.86 7.50
N GLU A 325 5.56 -6.74 6.20
CA GLU A 325 6.54 -6.20 5.27
C GLU A 325 6.86 -4.72 5.50
N THR A 326 5.88 -3.94 5.99
CA THR A 326 6.08 -2.50 6.27
C THR A 326 7.04 -2.30 7.45
N HIS A 327 6.89 -3.10 8.49
CA HIS A 327 7.79 -3.06 9.65
C HIS A 327 9.21 -3.50 9.26
N ARG A 328 9.34 -4.61 8.54
CA ARG A 328 10.64 -5.07 8.00
C ARG A 328 11.32 -4.01 7.14
N ALA A 329 10.56 -3.27 6.34
CA ALA A 329 11.08 -2.16 5.55
C ALA A 329 11.55 -0.99 6.44
N ALA A 330 10.82 -0.66 7.50
CA ALA A 330 11.19 0.39 8.44
C ALA A 330 12.48 0.06 9.19
N GLU A 331 12.63 -1.17 9.67
CA GLU A 331 13.87 -1.66 10.30
C GLU A 331 15.07 -1.54 9.35
N ALA A 332 14.91 -1.95 8.09
CA ALA A 332 15.98 -1.87 7.09
C ALA A 332 16.38 -0.43 6.77
N VAL A 333 15.41 0.50 6.71
CA VAL A 333 15.68 1.94 6.50
C VAL A 333 16.46 2.51 7.68
N LEU A 334 16.03 2.22 8.91
CA LEU A 334 16.70 2.71 10.12
C LEU A 334 18.11 2.12 10.27
N ALA A 335 18.29 0.84 9.97
CA ALA A 335 19.60 0.20 9.99
C ALA A 335 20.56 0.88 8.99
N LEU A 336 20.10 1.18 7.78
CA LEU A 336 20.89 1.89 6.77
C LEU A 336 21.18 3.34 7.21
N TYR A 337 20.19 4.03 7.79
CA TYR A 337 20.38 5.40 8.29
C TYR A 337 21.46 5.44 9.36
N ASN A 338 21.41 4.56 10.36
CA ASN A 338 22.40 4.47 11.42
C ASN A 338 23.81 4.12 10.92
N GLN A 339 23.88 3.31 9.87
CA GLN A 339 25.16 2.93 9.25
C GLN A 339 25.79 4.11 8.50
N THR A 340 24.98 4.91 7.81
CA THR A 340 25.45 5.98 6.93
C THR A 340 25.61 7.34 7.66
N HIS A 341 25.05 7.49 8.88
CA HIS A 341 25.08 8.71 9.69
C HIS A 341 25.60 8.41 11.12
N PRO A 342 26.82 7.85 11.27
CA PRO A 342 27.34 7.41 12.57
C PRO A 342 27.54 8.58 13.56
N ASP A 343 27.79 9.80 13.07
CA ASP A 343 28.06 11.00 13.89
C ASP A 343 26.80 11.65 14.49
N GLU A 344 25.61 11.24 14.03
CA GLU A 344 24.34 11.62 14.66
C GLU A 344 24.01 10.76 15.90
N LYS A 345 24.86 9.81 16.22
CA LYS A 345 24.92 9.15 17.53
C LYS A 345 25.52 10.14 18.55
N ARG A 346 24.83 11.18 18.94
CA ARG A 346 25.20 12.02 20.06
C ARG A 346 24.44 11.63 21.31
#